data_b7ab17ccbeb32a2425c2b5e0e37f0b8b
#
_entry.id   b7ab17ccbeb32a2425c2b5e0e37f0b8b
#
_cell.length_a   1.000
_cell.length_b   1.000
_cell.length_c   1.000
_cell.angle_alpha   90.00
_cell.angle_beta   90.00
_cell.angle_gamma   90.00
#
_symmetry.space_group_name_H-M   'P 1'
#
loop_
_entity.id
_entity.type
_entity.pdbx_description
1 polymer ?
#
loop_
_entity_poly.entity_id
_entity_poly.type
_entity_poly.pdbx_seq_one_letter_code
_entity_poly.pdbx_strand_id
1 'polypeptide(L)'
;MNNSHAYEMAKLCFDSYLTQYKFGKKYSDGNFRFHSSKSGTQLFTVWDDENLTFVFRGTEITDWNDIKADLKMRRVPVGGSIEGAESTCHRGFKDALEDVWGKLISDYMATADGRQITFAGHSLGGALATLACSRLGDETANLVTFGSPRVFNAAGANVFNYRFKNVWRYRNNNDLICRSPTKWLGYHHVGKMMYFDCAGELTENPGLWFRLREYITGVWLDKTDMLKDHFMKNYVNLTRNQL
;
A
#
# COMPACT_ATOMS: atom_id res chain seq x y z
N MET A 1 4.46 -15.20 0.20
CA MET A 1 5.49 -14.25 -0.29
C MET A 1 6.76 -14.52 0.46
N ASN A 2 7.90 -14.57 -0.20
CA ASN A 2 9.20 -14.68 0.44
C ASN A 2 9.78 -13.30 0.80
N ASN A 3 10.79 -13.26 1.67
CA ASN A 3 11.37 -12.01 2.16
C ASN A 3 12.07 -11.21 1.05
N SER A 4 12.68 -11.88 0.06
CA SER A 4 13.32 -11.22 -1.08
C SER A 4 12.32 -10.41 -1.89
N HIS A 5 11.16 -10.98 -2.23
CA HIS A 5 10.12 -10.26 -2.95
C HIS A 5 9.55 -9.09 -2.13
N ALA A 6 9.40 -9.26 -0.82
CA ALA A 6 8.99 -8.16 0.07
C ALA A 6 9.98 -6.98 0.04
N TYR A 7 11.27 -7.29 0.08
CA TYR A 7 12.32 -6.28 0.00
C TYR A 7 12.36 -5.58 -1.36
N GLU A 8 12.17 -6.32 -2.46
CA GLU A 8 12.07 -5.73 -3.80
C GLU A 8 10.88 -4.75 -3.91
N MET A 9 9.70 -5.14 -3.42
CA MET A 9 8.55 -4.25 -3.40
C MET A 9 8.78 -3.03 -2.51
N ALA A 10 9.47 -3.19 -1.38
CA ALA A 10 9.85 -2.06 -0.53
C ALA A 10 10.80 -1.09 -1.25
N LYS A 11 11.78 -1.60 -1.99
CA LYS A 11 12.67 -0.78 -2.82
C LYS A 11 11.92 -0.02 -3.90
N LEU A 12 11.04 -0.69 -4.65
CA LEU A 12 10.23 -0.06 -5.69
C LEU A 12 9.35 1.06 -5.11
N CYS A 13 8.69 0.81 -3.96
CA CYS A 13 7.91 1.83 -3.27
C CYS A 13 8.78 3.00 -2.79
N PHE A 14 10.00 2.76 -2.31
CA PHE A 14 10.93 3.82 -1.94
C PHE A 14 11.39 4.62 -3.15
N ASP A 15 11.75 3.94 -4.23
CA ASP A 15 12.24 4.56 -5.46
C ASP A 15 11.14 5.36 -6.19
N SER A 16 9.86 5.04 -5.98
CA SER A 16 8.74 5.84 -6.52
C SER A 16 8.73 7.29 -6.02
N TYR A 17 9.46 7.61 -4.94
CA TYR A 17 9.67 8.99 -4.48
C TYR A 17 10.79 9.73 -5.23
N LEU A 18 11.54 9.04 -6.08
CA LEU A 18 12.51 9.69 -6.96
C LEU A 18 11.80 10.46 -8.08
N THR A 19 12.52 11.40 -8.69
CA THR A 19 12.05 11.99 -9.95
C THR A 19 11.97 10.92 -11.04
N GLN A 20 11.09 11.11 -12.02
CA GLN A 20 10.97 10.20 -13.18
C GLN A 20 12.34 9.90 -13.81
N TYR A 21 13.19 10.91 -13.98
CA TYR A 21 14.53 10.75 -14.55
C TYR A 21 15.42 9.82 -13.70
N LYS A 22 15.46 10.02 -12.38
CA LYS A 22 16.26 9.18 -11.48
C LYS A 22 15.74 7.75 -11.42
N PHE A 23 14.41 7.58 -11.39
CA PHE A 23 13.77 6.28 -11.45
C PHE A 23 14.14 5.55 -12.74
N GLY A 24 13.95 6.20 -13.90
CA GLY A 24 14.28 5.64 -15.21
C GLY A 24 15.76 5.25 -15.35
N LYS A 25 16.68 6.08 -14.83
CA LYS A 25 18.11 5.73 -14.82
C LYS A 25 18.42 4.48 -13.98
N LYS A 26 17.68 4.26 -12.87
CA LYS A 26 17.86 3.12 -12.00
C LYS A 26 17.28 1.82 -12.58
N TYR A 27 16.22 1.94 -13.36
CA TYR A 27 15.52 0.84 -14.01
C TYR A 27 15.69 0.85 -15.52
N SER A 28 16.84 1.35 -16.02
CA SER A 28 17.13 1.53 -17.44
C SER A 28 17.18 0.22 -18.25
N ASP A 29 17.50 -0.89 -17.57
CA ASP A 29 17.56 -2.23 -18.20
C ASP A 29 16.18 -2.89 -18.22
N GLY A 30 15.22 -2.32 -17.53
CA GLY A 30 13.84 -2.78 -17.45
C GLY A 30 12.89 -1.89 -18.23
N ASN A 31 11.74 -2.45 -18.48
CA ASN A 31 10.65 -1.69 -19.06
C ASN A 31 9.90 -0.96 -17.94
N PHE A 32 9.70 0.34 -18.09
CA PHE A 32 8.87 1.10 -17.19
C PHE A 32 8.06 2.20 -17.91
N ARG A 33 6.94 2.58 -17.32
CA ARG A 33 6.17 3.77 -17.68
C ARG A 33 5.89 4.58 -16.43
N PHE A 34 5.78 5.89 -16.60
CA PHE A 34 5.43 6.82 -15.55
C PHE A 34 4.22 7.64 -15.95
N HIS A 35 3.26 7.72 -15.06
CA HIS A 35 2.06 8.54 -15.22
C HIS A 35 1.90 9.45 -14.01
N SER A 36 1.59 10.72 -14.29
CA SER A 36 1.24 11.71 -13.28
C SER A 36 -0.04 12.40 -13.66
N SER A 37 -0.97 12.53 -12.73
CA SER A 37 -2.21 13.28 -12.91
C SER A 37 -2.04 14.74 -12.53
N LYS A 38 -3.01 15.57 -12.91
CA LYS A 38 -3.06 16.98 -12.50
C LYS A 38 -3.25 17.15 -11.00
N SER A 39 -3.89 16.19 -10.33
CA SER A 39 -4.11 16.18 -8.88
C SER A 39 -2.86 15.71 -8.10
N GLY A 40 -1.78 15.30 -8.80
CA GLY A 40 -0.54 14.85 -8.20
C GLY A 40 -0.47 13.34 -7.94
N THR A 41 -1.48 12.55 -8.32
CA THR A 41 -1.39 11.09 -8.24
C THR A 41 -0.35 10.58 -9.22
N GLN A 42 0.56 9.72 -8.75
CA GLN A 42 1.65 9.17 -9.54
C GLN A 42 1.63 7.65 -9.54
N LEU A 43 1.77 7.06 -10.73
CA LEU A 43 1.82 5.63 -10.99
C LEU A 43 3.08 5.30 -11.78
N PHE A 44 3.84 4.33 -11.30
CA PHE A 44 4.92 3.69 -12.04
C PHE A 44 4.47 2.28 -12.41
N THR A 45 4.59 1.93 -13.67
CA THR A 45 4.39 0.58 -14.19
C THR A 45 5.75 0.03 -14.55
N VAL A 46 6.16 -1.10 -13.93
CA VAL A 46 7.45 -1.74 -14.15
C VAL A 46 7.21 -3.19 -14.53
N TRP A 47 7.88 -3.67 -15.58
CA TRP A 47 7.72 -5.06 -16.01
C TRP A 47 9.01 -5.67 -16.52
N ASP A 48 9.12 -6.99 -16.36
CA ASP A 48 10.11 -7.88 -16.96
C ASP A 48 9.38 -9.01 -17.72
N ASP A 49 10.08 -10.11 -18.01
CA ASP A 49 9.48 -11.23 -18.74
C ASP A 49 8.45 -12.01 -17.92
N GLU A 50 8.55 -12.00 -16.58
CA GLU A 50 7.71 -12.79 -15.68
C GLU A 50 6.72 -11.95 -14.86
N ASN A 51 7.03 -10.68 -14.62
CA ASN A 51 6.31 -9.84 -13.66
C ASN A 51 5.85 -8.52 -14.27
N LEU A 52 4.68 -8.06 -13.83
CA LEU A 52 4.17 -6.71 -14.05
C LEU A 52 3.79 -6.09 -12.71
N THR A 53 4.45 -5.00 -12.35
CA THR A 53 4.23 -4.32 -11.06
C THR A 53 3.71 -2.90 -11.27
N PHE A 54 2.57 -2.60 -10.67
CA PHE A 54 2.00 -1.26 -10.55
C PHE A 54 2.36 -0.67 -9.20
N VAL A 55 3.18 0.38 -9.18
CA VAL A 55 3.64 1.04 -7.96
C VAL A 55 3.02 2.42 -7.85
N PHE A 56 2.23 2.63 -6.81
CA PHE A 56 1.64 3.93 -6.51
C PHE A 56 2.51 4.68 -5.50
N ARG A 57 2.93 5.89 -5.87
CA ARG A 57 3.64 6.78 -4.97
C ARG A 57 2.68 7.29 -3.89
N GLY A 58 3.17 7.35 -2.65
CA GLY A 58 2.49 8.06 -1.56
C GLY A 58 2.73 9.57 -1.62
N THR A 59 2.02 10.30 -0.78
CA THR A 59 2.28 11.74 -0.55
C THR A 59 3.52 11.88 0.32
N GLU A 60 4.37 12.87 0.03
CA GLU A 60 5.46 13.26 0.93
C GLU A 60 4.85 13.91 2.18
N ILE A 61 5.00 13.21 3.30
CA ILE A 61 4.46 13.66 4.58
C ILE A 61 5.42 14.65 5.18
N THR A 62 5.18 15.92 4.99
CA THR A 62 5.87 17.01 5.69
C THR A 62 5.12 17.44 6.94
N ASP A 63 3.78 17.28 6.97
CA ASP A 63 2.93 17.54 8.13
C ASP A 63 1.81 16.49 8.26
N TRP A 64 1.65 15.93 9.46
CA TRP A 64 0.55 15.01 9.80
C TRP A 64 -0.83 15.65 9.68
N ASN A 65 -0.92 16.96 9.90
CA ASN A 65 -2.18 17.69 9.82
C ASN A 65 -2.72 17.77 8.39
N ASP A 66 -1.82 17.82 7.39
CA ASP A 66 -2.20 17.81 5.97
C ASP A 66 -2.87 16.49 5.59
N ILE A 67 -2.35 15.37 6.08
CA ILE A 67 -2.95 14.04 5.84
C ILE A 67 -4.33 13.91 6.50
N LYS A 68 -4.48 14.42 7.72
CA LYS A 68 -5.78 14.41 8.41
C LYS A 68 -6.82 15.27 7.69
N ALA A 69 -6.42 16.42 7.14
CA ALA A 69 -7.30 17.31 6.42
C ALA A 69 -7.77 16.69 5.09
N ASP A 70 -6.88 16.00 4.39
CA ASP A 70 -7.18 15.31 3.12
C ASP A 70 -7.96 14.02 3.31
N LEU A 71 -7.88 13.38 4.48
CA LEU A 71 -8.70 12.24 4.85
C LEU A 71 -10.16 12.70 5.15
N LYS A 72 -10.80 13.44 4.21
CA LYS A 72 -12.25 13.69 4.25
C LYS A 72 -12.96 12.33 4.26
N MET A 73 -13.44 11.94 5.42
CA MET A 73 -13.88 10.60 5.80
C MET A 73 -15.20 10.15 5.14
N ARG A 74 -15.54 10.72 3.98
CA ARG A 74 -16.75 10.34 3.24
C ARG A 74 -16.51 9.00 2.53
N ARG A 75 -17.40 8.05 2.78
CA ARG A 75 -17.45 6.78 2.07
C ARG A 75 -18.33 6.87 0.84
N VAL A 76 -17.92 6.16 -0.20
CA VAL A 76 -18.66 6.01 -1.45
C VAL A 76 -18.68 4.54 -1.86
N PRO A 77 -19.64 4.07 -2.68
CA PRO A 77 -19.62 2.71 -3.21
C PRO A 77 -18.28 2.38 -3.88
N VAL A 78 -17.77 1.17 -3.65
CA VAL A 78 -16.48 0.74 -4.21
C VAL A 78 -16.56 0.64 -5.74
N GLY A 79 -17.52 -0.11 -6.23
CA GLY A 79 -17.58 -0.53 -7.64
C GLY A 79 -16.53 -1.60 -7.97
N GLY A 80 -16.61 -2.15 -9.18
CA GLY A 80 -15.71 -3.18 -9.66
C GLY A 80 -15.94 -4.57 -9.03
N SER A 81 -14.87 -5.36 -8.89
CA SER A 81 -14.98 -6.77 -8.54
C SER A 81 -15.48 -7.06 -7.13
N ILE A 82 -15.38 -6.09 -6.21
CA ILE A 82 -15.92 -6.21 -4.83
C ILE A 82 -17.21 -5.41 -4.66
N GLU A 83 -17.90 -5.10 -5.77
CA GLU A 83 -19.17 -4.43 -5.74
C GLU A 83 -20.23 -5.26 -4.99
N GLY A 84 -20.95 -4.59 -4.12
CA GLY A 84 -22.08 -5.15 -3.39
C GLY A 84 -22.80 -3.99 -2.70
N ALA A 85 -24.10 -4.15 -2.40
CA ALA A 85 -24.97 -3.08 -1.94
C ALA A 85 -24.45 -2.28 -0.73
N GLU A 86 -23.53 -2.87 0.05
CA GLU A 86 -22.99 -2.28 1.28
C GLU A 86 -21.48 -2.01 1.22
N SER A 87 -20.78 -2.42 0.16
CA SER A 87 -19.32 -2.24 0.04
C SER A 87 -18.97 -0.81 -0.28
N THR A 88 -18.29 -0.14 0.65
CA THR A 88 -17.87 1.25 0.49
C THR A 88 -16.38 1.43 0.75
N CYS A 89 -15.78 2.45 0.11
CA CYS A 89 -14.39 2.84 0.29
C CYS A 89 -14.27 4.34 0.58
N HIS A 90 -13.08 4.77 0.95
CA HIS A 90 -12.75 6.18 1.15
C HIS A 90 -12.83 6.94 -0.18
N ARG A 91 -13.62 8.01 -0.22
CA ARG A 91 -13.87 8.80 -1.45
C ARG A 91 -12.59 9.36 -2.05
N GLY A 92 -11.75 10.03 -1.23
CA GLY A 92 -10.54 10.67 -1.73
C GLY A 92 -9.56 9.67 -2.38
N PHE A 93 -9.48 8.44 -1.85
CA PHE A 93 -8.66 7.40 -2.48
C PHE A 93 -9.25 6.93 -3.81
N LYS A 94 -10.59 6.82 -3.89
CA LYS A 94 -11.25 6.46 -5.14
C LYS A 94 -11.07 7.54 -6.20
N ASP A 95 -11.28 8.80 -5.84
CA ASP A 95 -11.12 9.94 -6.75
C ASP A 95 -9.65 10.02 -7.27
N ALA A 96 -8.66 9.85 -6.37
CA ALA A 96 -7.25 9.83 -6.76
C ALA A 96 -6.89 8.65 -7.70
N LEU A 97 -7.47 7.47 -7.50
CA LEU A 97 -7.26 6.34 -8.41
C LEU A 97 -7.87 6.61 -9.79
N GLU A 98 -9.06 7.23 -9.85
CA GLU A 98 -9.70 7.56 -11.14
C GLU A 98 -8.79 8.37 -12.04
N ASP A 99 -8.00 9.28 -11.48
CA ASP A 99 -7.10 10.15 -12.24
C ASP A 99 -6.04 9.38 -13.05
N VAL A 100 -5.68 8.18 -12.64
CA VAL A 100 -4.66 7.36 -13.31
C VAL A 100 -5.19 6.01 -13.80
N TRP A 101 -6.47 5.71 -13.54
CA TRP A 101 -7.06 4.40 -13.86
C TRP A 101 -6.98 4.05 -15.35
N GLY A 102 -7.34 4.98 -16.23
CA GLY A 102 -7.27 4.75 -17.69
C GLY A 102 -5.85 4.47 -18.18
N LYS A 103 -4.82 5.05 -17.53
CA LYS A 103 -3.41 4.79 -17.82
C LYS A 103 -2.98 3.41 -17.34
N LEU A 104 -3.41 3.03 -16.13
CA LEU A 104 -3.18 1.69 -15.59
C LEU A 104 -3.74 0.62 -16.51
N ILE A 105 -5.01 0.76 -16.94
CA ILE A 105 -5.64 -0.21 -17.85
C ILE A 105 -4.93 -0.27 -19.21
N SER A 106 -4.51 0.88 -19.75
CA SER A 106 -3.73 0.91 -21.00
C SER A 106 -2.41 0.15 -20.85
N ASP A 107 -1.70 0.33 -19.72
CA ASP A 107 -0.46 -0.38 -19.45
C ASP A 107 -0.71 -1.88 -19.25
N TYR A 108 -1.74 -2.24 -18.47
CA TYR A 108 -2.14 -3.62 -18.25
C TYR A 108 -2.40 -4.35 -19.58
N MET A 109 -3.23 -3.78 -20.45
CA MET A 109 -3.56 -4.36 -21.75
C MET A 109 -2.33 -4.52 -22.67
N ALA A 110 -1.35 -3.65 -22.51
CA ALA A 110 -0.13 -3.69 -23.32
C ALA A 110 0.95 -4.65 -22.80
N THR A 111 0.92 -4.98 -21.50
CA THR A 111 2.08 -5.64 -20.87
C THR A 111 1.74 -6.81 -19.94
N ALA A 112 0.46 -7.12 -19.70
CA ALA A 112 0.10 -8.15 -18.71
C ALA A 112 0.24 -9.59 -19.18
N ASP A 113 0.33 -9.82 -20.49
CA ASP A 113 0.29 -11.15 -21.08
C ASP A 113 1.32 -12.11 -20.47
N GLY A 114 0.83 -13.17 -19.82
CA GLY A 114 1.64 -14.21 -19.17
C GLY A 114 2.37 -13.78 -17.88
N ARG A 115 2.25 -12.52 -17.45
CA ARG A 115 2.99 -11.98 -16.28
C ARG A 115 2.21 -12.09 -14.98
N GLN A 116 2.94 -12.34 -13.90
CA GLN A 116 2.40 -12.23 -12.53
C GLN A 116 2.17 -10.76 -12.20
N ILE A 117 0.93 -10.40 -11.90
CA ILE A 117 0.55 -9.03 -11.57
C ILE A 117 0.83 -8.76 -10.10
N THR A 118 1.48 -7.62 -9.80
CA THR A 118 1.69 -7.13 -8.45
C THR A 118 1.27 -5.66 -8.33
N PHE A 119 0.49 -5.35 -7.31
CA PHE A 119 0.20 -3.98 -6.90
C PHE A 119 1.01 -3.64 -5.67
N ALA A 120 1.73 -2.52 -5.68
CA ALA A 120 2.53 -2.08 -4.55
C ALA A 120 2.32 -0.60 -4.24
N GLY A 121 2.50 -0.21 -2.98
CA GLY A 121 2.43 1.19 -2.59
C GLY A 121 2.71 1.44 -1.13
N HIS A 122 3.19 2.65 -0.83
CA HIS A 122 3.45 3.14 0.51
C HIS A 122 2.47 4.26 0.87
N SER A 123 2.02 4.33 2.11
CA SER A 123 1.15 5.41 2.59
C SER A 123 -0.14 5.50 1.75
N LEU A 124 -0.50 6.70 1.23
CA LEU A 124 -1.59 6.88 0.27
C LEU A 124 -1.46 5.93 -0.92
N GLY A 125 -0.26 5.73 -1.45
CA GLY A 125 -0.02 4.79 -2.56
C GLY A 125 -0.46 3.36 -2.22
N GLY A 126 -0.34 2.93 -0.97
CA GLY A 126 -0.85 1.64 -0.50
C GLY A 126 -2.38 1.54 -0.55
N ALA A 127 -3.09 2.63 -0.27
CA ALA A 127 -4.55 2.69 -0.43
C ALA A 127 -4.96 2.62 -1.90
N LEU A 128 -4.23 3.33 -2.79
CA LEU A 128 -4.48 3.31 -4.24
C LEU A 128 -4.19 1.92 -4.83
N ALA A 129 -3.08 1.28 -4.43
CA ALA A 129 -2.75 -0.10 -4.82
C ALA A 129 -3.86 -1.09 -4.40
N THR A 130 -4.40 -0.92 -3.19
CA THR A 130 -5.51 -1.75 -2.68
C THR A 130 -6.77 -1.58 -3.52
N LEU A 131 -7.14 -0.35 -3.85
CA LEU A 131 -8.31 -0.07 -4.70
C LEU A 131 -8.09 -0.55 -6.14
N ALA A 132 -6.89 -0.38 -6.70
CA ALA A 132 -6.56 -0.82 -8.05
C ALA A 132 -6.64 -2.35 -8.18
N CYS A 133 -6.05 -3.09 -7.22
CA CYS A 133 -6.16 -4.55 -7.13
C CYS A 133 -7.62 -5.00 -7.07
N SER A 134 -8.41 -4.37 -6.20
CA SER A 134 -9.85 -4.63 -6.08
C SER A 134 -10.59 -4.40 -7.40
N ARG A 135 -10.32 -3.30 -8.09
CA ARG A 135 -11.03 -2.88 -9.30
C ARG A 135 -10.64 -3.70 -10.52
N LEU A 136 -9.36 -4.05 -10.66
CA LEU A 136 -8.91 -4.94 -11.73
C LEU A 136 -9.53 -6.33 -11.62
N GLY A 137 -9.66 -6.84 -10.39
CA GLY A 137 -10.39 -8.08 -10.11
C GLY A 137 -9.62 -9.36 -10.40
N ASP A 138 -8.34 -9.29 -10.69
CA ASP A 138 -7.47 -10.46 -10.83
C ASP A 138 -7.15 -11.04 -9.44
N GLU A 139 -7.78 -12.16 -9.11
CA GLU A 139 -7.63 -12.83 -7.80
C GLU A 139 -6.26 -13.48 -7.61
N THR A 140 -5.50 -13.65 -8.69
CA THR A 140 -4.13 -14.19 -8.66
C THR A 140 -3.08 -13.12 -8.38
N ALA A 141 -3.45 -11.84 -8.54
CA ALA A 141 -2.55 -10.72 -8.31
C ALA A 141 -2.05 -10.65 -6.87
N ASN A 142 -0.81 -10.22 -6.73
CA ASN A 142 -0.20 -9.89 -5.44
C ASN A 142 -0.54 -8.45 -5.06
N LEU A 143 -0.80 -8.20 -3.78
CA LEU A 143 -0.88 -6.85 -3.22
C LEU A 143 0.09 -6.72 -2.04
N VAL A 144 1.03 -5.78 -2.14
CA VAL A 144 2.05 -5.53 -1.13
C VAL A 144 2.01 -4.05 -0.72
N THR A 145 1.66 -3.77 0.51
CA THR A 145 1.54 -2.39 0.98
C THR A 145 2.37 -2.13 2.22
N PHE A 146 2.93 -0.92 2.31
CA PHE A 146 3.75 -0.45 3.42
C PHE A 146 3.10 0.78 4.03
N GLY A 147 2.88 0.79 5.34
CA GLY A 147 2.30 1.94 6.01
C GLY A 147 0.90 2.36 5.50
N SER A 148 0.15 1.45 4.88
CA SER A 148 -1.12 1.77 4.22
C SER A 148 -2.23 2.11 5.22
N PRO A 149 -3.04 3.17 4.97
CA PRO A 149 -4.25 3.44 5.74
C PRO A 149 -5.34 2.41 5.47
N ARG A 150 -6.46 2.48 6.23
CA ARG A 150 -7.66 1.67 5.97
C ARG A 150 -8.42 2.23 4.78
N VAL A 151 -8.92 1.33 3.93
CA VAL A 151 -9.55 1.70 2.65
C VAL A 151 -11.05 1.47 2.63
N PHE A 152 -11.51 0.31 3.12
CA PHE A 152 -12.88 -0.17 2.98
C PHE A 152 -13.65 -0.13 4.29
N ASN A 153 -15.00 -0.16 4.18
CA ASN A 153 -15.84 -0.54 5.32
C ASN A 153 -15.74 -2.06 5.59
N ALA A 154 -16.42 -2.55 6.63
CA ALA A 154 -16.39 -3.97 6.99
C ALA A 154 -16.86 -4.88 5.86
N ALA A 155 -17.97 -4.53 5.18
CA ALA A 155 -18.51 -5.31 4.08
C ALA A 155 -17.50 -5.42 2.92
N GLY A 156 -16.95 -4.29 2.46
CA GLY A 156 -15.96 -4.26 1.39
C GLY A 156 -14.67 -5.01 1.76
N ALA A 157 -14.19 -4.87 3.00
CA ALA A 157 -13.02 -5.59 3.47
C ALA A 157 -13.24 -7.10 3.54
N ASN A 158 -14.44 -7.56 3.94
CA ASN A 158 -14.78 -8.98 3.97
C ASN A 158 -14.83 -9.58 2.56
N VAL A 159 -15.49 -8.92 1.61
CA VAL A 159 -15.54 -9.36 0.20
C VAL A 159 -14.13 -9.39 -0.39
N PHE A 160 -13.33 -8.35 -0.15
CA PHE A 160 -11.94 -8.30 -0.60
C PHE A 160 -11.13 -9.49 -0.07
N ASN A 161 -11.14 -9.73 1.23
CA ASN A 161 -10.40 -10.83 1.87
C ASN A 161 -10.89 -12.23 1.45
N TYR A 162 -12.17 -12.34 1.09
CA TYR A 162 -12.72 -13.59 0.53
C TYR A 162 -12.13 -13.88 -0.86
N ARG A 163 -12.00 -12.89 -1.71
CA ARG A 163 -11.53 -13.03 -3.09
C ARG A 163 -10.01 -13.05 -3.19
N PHE A 164 -9.32 -12.07 -2.61
CA PHE A 164 -7.89 -11.87 -2.77
C PHE A 164 -7.11 -12.51 -1.61
N LYS A 165 -6.27 -13.50 -1.93
CA LYS A 165 -5.49 -14.26 -0.93
C LYS A 165 -4.03 -13.84 -0.82
N ASN A 166 -3.48 -13.28 -1.91
CA ASN A 166 -2.08 -12.87 -2.02
C ASN A 166 -1.90 -11.41 -1.59
N VAL A 167 -2.24 -11.10 -0.33
CA VAL A 167 -2.29 -9.73 0.17
C VAL A 167 -1.48 -9.60 1.46
N TRP A 168 -0.41 -8.79 1.41
CA TRP A 168 0.50 -8.54 2.54
C TRP A 168 0.58 -7.06 2.83
N ARG A 169 0.26 -6.71 4.05
CA ARG A 169 0.24 -5.34 4.55
C ARG A 169 1.29 -5.17 5.64
N TYR A 170 2.41 -4.55 5.28
CA TYR A 170 3.50 -4.26 6.19
C TYR A 170 3.16 -3.06 7.06
N ARG A 171 3.39 -3.23 8.36
CA ARG A 171 3.24 -2.18 9.36
C ARG A 171 4.46 -2.18 10.26
N ASN A 172 5.12 -1.02 10.33
CA ASN A 172 6.21 -0.80 11.26
C ASN A 172 5.63 -0.28 12.58
N ASN A 173 5.87 -0.99 13.65
CA ASN A 173 5.60 -0.65 15.05
C ASN A 173 4.34 0.22 15.23
N ASN A 174 4.52 1.49 15.57
CA ASN A 174 3.45 2.45 15.85
C ASN A 174 3.11 3.40 14.71
N ASP A 175 3.47 3.04 13.47
CA ASP A 175 3.06 3.79 12.29
C ASP A 175 1.59 4.24 12.40
N LEU A 176 1.42 5.58 12.49
CA LEU A 176 0.14 6.21 12.76
C LEU A 176 -0.80 6.16 11.55
N ILE A 177 -0.24 6.16 10.33
CA ILE A 177 -1.03 6.07 9.08
C ILE A 177 -1.82 4.78 9.05
N CYS A 178 -1.23 3.66 9.48
CA CYS A 178 -1.91 2.38 9.59
C CYS A 178 -3.12 2.39 10.54
N ARG A 179 -3.28 3.42 11.36
CA ARG A 179 -4.43 3.58 12.26
C ARG A 179 -5.54 4.44 11.67
N SER A 180 -5.30 5.08 10.52
CA SER A 180 -6.20 6.01 9.86
C SER A 180 -6.81 5.41 8.59
N PRO A 181 -8.01 5.81 8.19
CA PRO A 181 -9.05 6.31 9.07
C PRO A 181 -9.35 5.31 10.19
N THR A 182 -9.89 5.78 11.33
CA THR A 182 -10.04 4.92 12.49
C THR A 182 -11.10 3.83 12.29
N LYS A 183 -10.95 2.69 12.98
CA LYS A 183 -11.95 1.61 12.98
C LYS A 183 -13.32 2.08 13.49
N TRP A 184 -13.34 3.04 14.41
CA TRP A 184 -14.55 3.65 14.93
C TRP A 184 -15.38 4.38 13.87
N LEU A 185 -14.74 4.86 12.81
CA LEU A 185 -15.39 5.43 11.64
C LEU A 185 -15.83 4.36 10.63
N GLY A 186 -15.78 3.09 11.00
CA GLY A 186 -16.22 1.97 10.21
C GLY A 186 -15.24 1.56 9.10
N TYR A 187 -13.96 1.97 9.17
CA TYR A 187 -12.94 1.56 8.21
C TYR A 187 -12.17 0.32 8.66
N HIS A 188 -11.87 -0.56 7.73
CA HIS A 188 -11.20 -1.84 7.97
C HIS A 188 -10.01 -2.05 7.04
N HIS A 189 -9.03 -2.79 7.52
CA HIS A 189 -7.90 -3.24 6.73
C HIS A 189 -8.23 -4.54 6.01
N VAL A 190 -7.46 -4.81 4.96
CA VAL A 190 -7.47 -6.06 4.20
C VAL A 190 -6.12 -6.78 4.29
N GLY A 191 -6.12 -8.07 4.00
CA GLY A 191 -4.93 -8.90 3.90
C GLY A 191 -4.26 -9.22 5.24
N LYS A 192 -3.16 -9.95 5.12
CA LYS A 192 -2.33 -10.38 6.26
C LYS A 192 -1.50 -9.20 6.76
N MET A 193 -1.51 -8.98 8.06
CA MET A 193 -0.64 -7.97 8.66
C MET A 193 0.75 -8.57 8.91
N MET A 194 1.76 -7.97 8.28
CA MET A 194 3.17 -8.22 8.49
C MET A 194 3.70 -7.11 9.40
N TYR A 195 3.88 -7.40 10.68
CA TYR A 195 4.16 -6.41 11.71
C TYR A 195 5.63 -6.46 12.14
N PHE A 196 6.34 -5.36 11.99
CA PHE A 196 7.64 -5.15 12.60
C PHE A 196 7.46 -4.57 14.00
N ASP A 197 8.03 -5.22 15.01
CA ASP A 197 8.02 -4.74 16.38
C ASP A 197 9.11 -3.66 16.63
N CYS A 198 9.25 -3.21 17.87
CA CYS A 198 10.25 -2.19 18.23
C CYS A 198 11.70 -2.68 18.13
N ALA A 199 11.95 -3.98 18.01
CA ALA A 199 13.25 -4.58 17.74
C ALA A 199 13.51 -4.80 16.24
N GLY A 200 12.48 -4.63 15.39
CA GLY A 200 12.53 -4.89 13.95
C GLY A 200 12.24 -6.33 13.57
N GLU A 201 11.75 -7.15 14.52
CA GLU A 201 11.38 -8.53 14.25
C GLU A 201 10.01 -8.60 13.56
N LEU A 202 9.90 -9.47 12.55
CA LEU A 202 8.70 -9.63 11.74
C LEU A 202 7.76 -10.68 12.33
N THR A 203 6.52 -10.30 12.60
CA THR A 203 5.46 -11.21 13.07
C THR A 203 4.23 -11.11 12.16
N GLU A 204 3.72 -12.25 11.68
CA GLU A 204 2.47 -12.29 10.91
C GLU A 204 1.26 -12.25 11.85
N ASN A 205 0.32 -11.33 11.58
CA ASN A 205 -0.96 -11.17 12.28
C ASN A 205 -0.88 -11.18 13.83
N PRO A 206 0.04 -10.41 14.46
CA PRO A 206 0.13 -10.40 15.91
C PRO A 206 -1.16 -9.91 16.57
N GLY A 207 -1.53 -10.54 17.68
CA GLY A 207 -2.70 -10.18 18.46
C GLY A 207 -2.63 -8.77 19.05
N LEU A 208 -3.77 -8.26 19.51
CA LEU A 208 -3.85 -6.91 20.09
C LEU A 208 -2.93 -6.75 21.34
N TRP A 209 -2.90 -7.75 22.22
CA TRP A 209 -2.10 -7.71 23.43
C TRP A 209 -0.59 -7.71 23.13
N PHE A 210 -0.14 -8.46 22.13
CA PHE A 210 1.24 -8.42 21.67
C PHE A 210 1.62 -7.00 21.23
N ARG A 211 0.83 -6.40 20.36
CA ARG A 211 1.09 -5.03 19.85
C ARG A 211 1.00 -3.94 20.94
N LEU A 212 0.15 -4.14 21.96
CA LEU A 212 0.07 -3.22 23.10
C LEU A 212 1.33 -3.34 23.96
N ARG A 213 1.81 -4.56 24.21
CA ARG A 213 3.08 -4.78 24.92
C ARG A 213 4.24 -4.13 24.17
N GLU A 214 4.35 -4.35 22.85
CA GLU A 214 5.39 -3.77 22.01
C GLU A 214 5.33 -2.24 22.00
N TYR A 215 4.14 -1.65 21.99
CA TYR A 215 3.96 -0.21 22.14
C TYR A 215 4.53 0.30 23.47
N ILE A 216 4.17 -0.32 24.58
CA ILE A 216 4.66 0.06 25.91
C ILE A 216 6.17 -0.10 25.98
N THR A 217 6.70 -1.23 25.50
CA THR A 217 8.17 -1.48 25.46
C THR A 217 8.88 -0.44 24.59
N GLY A 218 8.35 -0.12 23.42
CA GLY A 218 8.90 0.87 22.51
C GLY A 218 8.95 2.27 23.13
N VAL A 219 7.88 2.67 23.83
CA VAL A 219 7.85 3.95 24.58
C VAL A 219 8.91 3.98 25.68
N TRP A 220 9.02 2.89 26.46
CA TRP A 220 10.00 2.78 27.53
C TRP A 220 11.45 2.84 27.04
N LEU A 221 11.72 2.28 25.85
CA LEU A 221 13.05 2.25 25.25
C LEU A 221 13.35 3.45 24.34
N ASP A 222 12.46 4.46 24.30
CA ASP A 222 12.53 5.61 23.38
C ASP A 222 12.70 5.19 21.91
N LYS A 223 12.11 4.05 21.54
CA LYS A 223 12.17 3.48 20.18
C LYS A 223 10.87 3.68 19.38
N THR A 224 9.91 4.42 19.94
CA THR A 224 8.62 4.66 19.28
C THR A 224 8.53 6.12 18.84
N ASP A 225 8.62 6.32 17.53
CA ASP A 225 8.31 7.59 16.89
C ASP A 225 7.27 7.33 15.78
N MET A 226 6.01 7.68 16.07
CA MET A 226 4.87 7.36 15.20
C MET A 226 5.00 7.91 13.78
N LEU A 227 5.72 9.01 13.60
CA LEU A 227 5.96 9.60 12.28
C LEU A 227 7.18 8.98 11.61
N LYS A 228 8.29 8.78 12.36
CA LYS A 228 9.48 8.11 11.81
C LYS A 228 9.18 6.66 11.44
N ASP A 229 8.35 5.96 12.24
CA ASP A 229 7.91 4.60 11.94
C ASP A 229 7.22 4.49 10.56
N HIS A 230 6.66 5.60 10.08
CA HIS A 230 6.01 5.66 8.77
C HIS A 230 6.97 5.84 7.59
N PHE A 231 8.19 6.33 7.77
CA PHE A 231 9.08 6.60 6.64
C PHE A 231 9.42 5.34 5.85
N MET A 232 9.24 5.41 4.52
CA MET A 232 9.48 4.26 3.63
C MET A 232 10.90 3.69 3.72
N LYS A 233 11.91 4.54 4.04
CA LYS A 233 13.29 4.11 4.29
C LYS A 233 13.38 3.06 5.40
N ASN A 234 12.56 3.19 6.46
CA ASN A 234 12.54 2.23 7.56
C ASN A 234 11.98 0.88 7.10
N TYR A 235 10.92 0.87 6.30
CA TYR A 235 10.38 -0.36 5.70
C TYR A 235 11.40 -1.07 4.81
N VAL A 236 12.19 -0.32 4.02
CA VAL A 236 13.28 -0.90 3.21
C VAL A 236 14.33 -1.55 4.10
N ASN A 237 14.77 -0.88 5.15
CA ASN A 237 15.77 -1.43 6.07
C ASN A 237 15.25 -2.67 6.82
N LEU A 238 14.02 -2.60 7.32
CA LEU A 238 13.39 -3.70 8.05
C LEU A 238 13.18 -4.93 7.17
N THR A 239 12.69 -4.76 5.95
CA THR A 239 12.53 -5.89 5.01
C THR A 239 13.87 -6.47 4.58
N ARG A 240 14.91 -5.64 4.40
CA ARG A 240 16.27 -6.10 4.11
C ARG A 240 16.85 -6.94 5.24
N ASN A 241 16.61 -6.57 6.49
CA ASN A 241 17.12 -7.31 7.66
C ASN A 241 16.45 -8.68 7.84
N GLN A 242 15.38 -8.98 7.09
CA GLN A 242 14.74 -10.30 7.07
C GLN A 242 15.32 -11.24 6.01
N LEU A 243 16.28 -10.79 5.18
CA LEU A 243 16.98 -11.63 4.20
C LEU A 243 18.04 -12.50 4.87
#